data_4e2b77cdf077613fc1e5c67d039dfcbf
#
_entry.id   4e2b77cdf077613fc1e5c67d039dfcbf
#
_cell.length_a   1.000
_cell.length_b   1.000
_cell.length_c   1.000
_cell.angle_alpha   90.00
_cell.angle_beta   90.00
_cell.angle_gamma   90.00
#
_symmetry.space_group_name_H-M   'P 1'
#
loop_
_entity.id
_entity.type
_entity.pdbx_description
1 polymer ?
#
loop_
_entity_poly.entity_id
_entity_poly.type
_entity_poly.pdbx_seq_one_letter_code
_entity_poly.pdbx_strand_id
1 'polypeptide(L)'
;MFEFFSNISKIKFVGELTVDVVFLRLLLAVIFGGLVGIERERKHKPAGFRTYILVCFGAAIVSMVQDQLRLNIYGFEKDFHGLAAIMKTDLGRLGAQVISGIGFLGAGSIIKEKGEVGGLTTAAGIWATGCVGLGIGWGFYNIAIIAIIFVLIIMIALKKVETVFMKKSSNLIFEIEIDENTEVSEIISECYAVFLQKEININKVDKNLKNNIITFNATTEESNNNIAEIVMILSSKNNIKSVKDMSI
;
A
#
# COMPACT_ATOMS: atom_id res chain seq x y z
N MET A 1 -26.27 -16.08 -13.21
CA MET A 1 -25.20 -15.09 -12.92
C MET A 1 -24.43 -14.68 -14.20
N PHE A 2 -23.97 -15.61 -15.02
CA PHE A 2 -23.26 -15.32 -16.30
C PHE A 2 -24.15 -14.57 -17.31
N GLU A 3 -25.42 -14.91 -17.44
CA GLU A 3 -26.36 -14.22 -18.34
C GLU A 3 -26.67 -12.78 -17.88
N PHE A 4 -26.72 -12.53 -16.58
CA PHE A 4 -26.89 -11.19 -16.03
C PHE A 4 -25.71 -10.28 -16.44
N PHE A 5 -24.47 -10.76 -16.29
CA PHE A 5 -23.29 -10.00 -16.71
C PHE A 5 -23.18 -9.87 -18.24
N SER A 6 -23.61 -10.89 -19.02
CA SER A 6 -23.69 -10.81 -20.48
C SER A 6 -24.71 -9.75 -20.94
N ASN A 7 -25.83 -9.61 -20.25
CA ASN A 7 -26.84 -8.60 -20.58
C ASN A 7 -26.38 -7.18 -20.16
N ILE A 8 -25.68 -7.03 -19.06
CA ILE A 8 -25.07 -5.75 -18.66
C ILE A 8 -24.00 -5.29 -19.68
N SER A 9 -23.21 -6.21 -20.24
CA SER A 9 -22.21 -5.88 -21.27
C SER A 9 -22.81 -5.51 -22.62
N LYS A 10 -24.08 -5.85 -22.87
CA LYS A 10 -24.85 -5.51 -24.08
C LYS A 10 -25.56 -4.16 -24.01
N ILE A 11 -25.50 -3.44 -22.88
CA ILE A 11 -25.95 -2.05 -22.80
C ILE A 11 -25.02 -1.21 -23.68
N LYS A 12 -25.37 -1.15 -24.96
CA LYS A 12 -24.58 -0.48 -25.99
C LYS A 12 -24.65 1.03 -25.80
N PHE A 13 -23.50 1.65 -25.86
CA PHE A 13 -23.19 3.06 -25.88
C PHE A 13 -23.76 3.80 -27.10
N VAL A 14 -25.08 3.88 -27.25
CA VAL A 14 -25.71 4.67 -28.29
C VAL A 14 -26.81 5.52 -27.64
N GLY A 15 -26.48 6.74 -27.22
CA GLY A 15 -27.43 7.67 -26.62
C GLY A 15 -26.90 8.34 -25.35
N GLU A 16 -27.72 9.16 -24.70
CA GLU A 16 -27.43 9.73 -23.39
C GLU A 16 -27.24 8.65 -22.34
N LEU A 17 -26.34 8.89 -21.36
CA LEU A 17 -26.25 8.04 -20.17
C LEU A 17 -27.55 8.18 -19.40
N THR A 18 -28.35 7.12 -19.39
CA THR A 18 -29.62 7.09 -18.64
C THR A 18 -29.36 7.04 -17.14
N VAL A 19 -30.30 7.55 -16.35
CA VAL A 19 -30.16 7.68 -14.89
C VAL A 19 -29.92 6.32 -14.22
N ASP A 20 -30.53 5.26 -14.72
CA ASP A 20 -30.36 3.89 -14.25
C ASP A 20 -28.92 3.37 -14.49
N VAL A 21 -28.33 3.67 -15.66
CA VAL A 21 -26.93 3.32 -15.96
C VAL A 21 -25.96 4.09 -15.08
N VAL A 22 -26.17 5.40 -14.89
CA VAL A 22 -25.37 6.24 -13.99
C VAL A 22 -25.43 5.68 -12.57
N PHE A 23 -26.64 5.40 -12.07
CA PHE A 23 -26.82 4.84 -10.73
C PHE A 23 -26.12 3.49 -10.56
N LEU A 24 -26.26 2.59 -11.53
CA LEU A 24 -25.59 1.27 -11.52
C LEU A 24 -24.07 1.41 -11.46
N ARG A 25 -23.49 2.27 -12.32
CA ARG A 25 -22.03 2.49 -12.36
C ARG A 25 -21.51 3.05 -11.04
N LEU A 26 -22.21 4.02 -10.47
CA LEU A 26 -21.84 4.60 -9.17
C LEU A 26 -21.97 3.58 -8.04
N LEU A 27 -23.03 2.78 -8.04
CA LEU A 27 -23.21 1.72 -7.04
C LEU A 27 -22.08 0.68 -7.13
N LEU A 28 -21.71 0.25 -8.33
CA LEU A 28 -20.58 -0.67 -8.54
C LEU A 28 -19.27 -0.06 -8.07
N ALA A 29 -19.03 1.23 -8.30
CA ALA A 29 -17.83 1.92 -7.83
C ALA A 29 -17.77 1.96 -6.30
N VAL A 30 -18.91 2.19 -5.62
CA VAL A 30 -19.01 2.13 -4.15
C VAL A 30 -18.71 0.72 -3.65
N ILE A 31 -19.31 -0.31 -4.26
CA ILE A 31 -19.10 -1.70 -3.87
C ILE A 31 -17.64 -2.11 -4.05
N PHE A 32 -17.04 -1.84 -5.22
CA PHE A 32 -15.68 -2.27 -5.51
C PHE A 32 -14.63 -1.50 -4.69
N GLY A 33 -14.79 -0.18 -4.57
CA GLY A 33 -13.96 0.61 -3.66
C GLY A 33 -14.11 0.16 -2.20
N GLY A 34 -15.35 -0.14 -1.80
CA GLY A 34 -15.67 -0.63 -0.46
C GLY A 34 -15.02 -1.97 -0.13
N LEU A 35 -15.03 -2.93 -1.06
CA LEU A 35 -14.40 -4.24 -0.87
C LEU A 35 -12.91 -4.12 -0.55
N VAL A 36 -12.19 -3.29 -1.30
CA VAL A 36 -10.77 -3.03 -1.02
C VAL A 36 -10.60 -2.25 0.29
N GLY A 37 -11.43 -1.23 0.49
CA GLY A 37 -11.37 -0.37 1.67
C GLY A 37 -11.61 -1.10 2.99
N ILE A 38 -12.54 -2.07 3.03
CA ILE A 38 -12.80 -2.92 4.21
C ILE A 38 -11.53 -3.70 4.61
N GLU A 39 -10.83 -4.26 3.64
CA GLU A 39 -9.59 -4.99 3.90
C GLU A 39 -8.51 -4.07 4.48
N ARG A 40 -8.39 -2.86 3.95
CA ARG A 40 -7.44 -1.86 4.44
C ARG A 40 -7.77 -1.35 5.85
N GLU A 41 -9.04 -1.04 6.08
CA GLU A 41 -9.54 -0.62 7.40
C GLU A 41 -9.26 -1.67 8.47
N ARG A 42 -9.60 -2.94 8.20
CA ARG A 42 -9.35 -4.07 9.13
C ARG A 42 -7.87 -4.26 9.45
N LYS A 43 -6.97 -3.86 8.56
CA LYS A 43 -5.52 -3.94 8.76
C LYS A 43 -4.90 -2.64 9.27
N HIS A 44 -5.70 -1.68 9.72
CA HIS A 44 -5.26 -0.38 10.23
C HIS A 44 -4.25 0.32 9.30
N LYS A 45 -4.56 0.34 7.98
CA LYS A 45 -3.71 1.01 6.99
C LYS A 45 -4.07 2.50 6.87
N PRO A 46 -3.12 3.37 6.44
CA PRO A 46 -3.32 4.82 6.39
C PRO A 46 -4.55 5.27 5.62
N ALA A 47 -4.92 4.57 4.53
CA ALA A 47 -6.15 4.80 3.77
C ALA A 47 -7.12 3.63 4.01
N GLY A 48 -8.33 3.95 4.49
CA GLY A 48 -9.36 2.98 4.86
C GLY A 48 -10.58 3.01 3.93
N PHE A 49 -11.69 2.51 4.45
CA PHE A 49 -12.94 2.26 3.72
C PHE A 49 -13.44 3.45 2.89
N ARG A 50 -13.58 4.62 3.54
CA ARG A 50 -14.09 5.83 2.87
C ARG A 50 -13.18 6.31 1.76
N THR A 51 -11.87 6.25 1.96
CA THR A 51 -10.89 6.72 0.97
C THR A 51 -10.97 5.91 -0.31
N TYR A 52 -10.99 4.59 -0.22
CA TYR A 52 -11.07 3.72 -1.39
C TYR A 52 -12.40 3.86 -2.14
N ILE A 53 -13.52 4.00 -1.42
CA ILE A 53 -14.81 4.30 -2.04
C ILE A 53 -14.74 5.60 -2.82
N LEU A 54 -14.29 6.70 -2.19
CA LEU A 54 -14.26 8.01 -2.81
C LEU A 54 -13.34 8.07 -4.04
N VAL A 55 -12.20 7.38 -4.00
CA VAL A 55 -11.27 7.29 -5.15
C VAL A 55 -11.92 6.55 -6.31
N CYS A 56 -12.51 5.39 -6.08
CA CYS A 56 -13.20 4.62 -7.11
C CYS A 56 -14.40 5.37 -7.69
N PHE A 57 -15.21 5.96 -6.82
CA PHE A 57 -16.40 6.73 -7.16
C PHE A 57 -16.05 7.99 -7.96
N GLY A 58 -15.06 8.77 -7.51
CA GLY A 58 -14.61 9.97 -8.21
C GLY A 58 -14.06 9.66 -9.60
N ALA A 59 -13.27 8.60 -9.73
CA ALA A 59 -12.77 8.13 -11.01
C ALA A 59 -13.92 7.72 -11.96
N ALA A 60 -14.92 7.01 -11.44
CA ALA A 60 -16.10 6.63 -12.22
C ALA A 60 -16.91 7.84 -12.70
N ILE A 61 -17.09 8.88 -11.88
CA ILE A 61 -17.76 10.12 -12.28
C ILE A 61 -17.02 10.76 -13.45
N VAL A 62 -15.71 10.98 -13.35
CA VAL A 62 -14.95 11.65 -14.42
C VAL A 62 -15.02 10.86 -15.73
N SER A 63 -14.95 9.54 -15.63
CA SER A 63 -15.07 8.64 -16.77
C SER A 63 -16.45 8.72 -17.42
N MET A 64 -17.53 8.77 -16.63
CA MET A 64 -18.90 8.96 -17.15
C MET A 64 -19.10 10.34 -17.80
N VAL A 65 -18.56 11.40 -17.22
CA VAL A 65 -18.60 12.75 -17.82
C VAL A 65 -17.90 12.73 -19.18
N GLN A 66 -16.74 12.10 -19.29
CA GLN A 66 -16.04 11.96 -20.56
C GLN A 66 -16.83 11.12 -21.57
N ASP A 67 -17.49 10.04 -21.14
CA ASP A 67 -18.37 9.22 -21.98
C ASP A 67 -19.57 10.02 -22.50
N GLN A 68 -20.20 10.81 -21.64
CA GLN A 68 -21.31 11.71 -22.02
C GLN A 68 -20.86 12.77 -23.04
N LEU A 69 -19.69 13.39 -22.87
CA LEU A 69 -19.14 14.33 -23.84
C LEU A 69 -18.95 13.67 -25.21
N ARG A 70 -18.45 12.44 -25.24
CA ARG A 70 -18.31 11.64 -26.46
C ARG A 70 -19.67 11.39 -27.12
N LEU A 71 -20.67 10.98 -26.34
CA LEU A 71 -22.02 10.72 -26.84
C LEU A 71 -22.67 11.98 -27.42
N ASN A 72 -22.48 13.12 -26.78
CA ASN A 72 -22.98 14.42 -27.28
C ASN A 72 -22.39 14.72 -28.66
N ILE A 73 -21.09 14.49 -28.87
CA ILE A 73 -20.45 14.74 -30.18
C ILE A 73 -21.01 13.82 -31.26
N TYR A 74 -21.23 12.51 -30.93
CA TYR A 74 -21.88 11.60 -31.86
C TYR A 74 -23.33 11.99 -32.17
N GLY A 75 -24.06 12.57 -31.22
CA GLY A 75 -25.39 13.12 -31.41
C GLY A 75 -25.36 14.28 -32.43
N PHE A 76 -24.46 15.22 -32.23
CA PHE A 76 -24.29 16.38 -33.17
C PHE A 76 -23.91 15.95 -34.58
N GLU A 77 -23.13 14.87 -34.76
CA GLU A 77 -22.78 14.37 -36.09
C GLU A 77 -24.00 13.85 -36.89
N LYS A 78 -25.02 13.31 -36.20
CA LYS A 78 -26.28 12.92 -36.85
C LYS A 78 -27.06 14.10 -37.39
N ASP A 79 -27.02 15.21 -36.68
CA ASP A 79 -27.77 16.41 -37.03
C ASP A 79 -26.98 17.35 -37.98
N PHE A 80 -25.67 17.31 -37.90
CA PHE A 80 -24.76 18.18 -38.67
C PHE A 80 -23.58 17.37 -39.23
N HIS A 81 -23.73 16.80 -40.44
CA HIS A 81 -22.69 16.01 -41.08
C HIS A 81 -21.36 16.75 -41.21
N GLY A 82 -20.28 16.12 -40.78
CA GLY A 82 -18.92 16.68 -40.83
C GLY A 82 -18.48 17.43 -39.57
N LEU A 83 -19.34 17.66 -38.61
CA LEU A 83 -18.99 18.37 -37.37
C LEU A 83 -18.01 17.57 -36.51
N ALA A 84 -18.15 16.24 -36.45
CA ALA A 84 -17.26 15.36 -35.70
C ALA A 84 -15.82 15.40 -36.26
N ALA A 85 -15.63 15.63 -37.54
CA ALA A 85 -14.30 15.81 -38.13
C ALA A 85 -13.59 17.08 -37.65
N ILE A 86 -14.35 18.10 -37.27
CA ILE A 86 -13.86 19.38 -36.77
C ILE A 86 -13.69 19.34 -35.26
N MET A 87 -14.61 18.67 -34.54
CA MET A 87 -14.57 18.51 -33.08
C MET A 87 -13.72 17.30 -32.69
N LYS A 88 -12.41 17.47 -32.66
CA LYS A 88 -11.48 16.43 -32.16
C LYS A 88 -11.70 16.20 -30.67
N THR A 89 -12.29 15.06 -30.30
CA THR A 89 -12.43 14.66 -28.91
C THR A 89 -11.29 13.75 -28.53
N ASP A 90 -10.51 14.17 -27.56
CA ASP A 90 -9.49 13.31 -26.93
C ASP A 90 -10.18 12.39 -25.92
N LEU A 91 -10.41 11.13 -26.32
CA LEU A 91 -11.09 10.13 -25.51
C LEU A 91 -10.30 9.68 -24.27
N GLY A 92 -9.03 10.03 -24.17
CA GLY A 92 -8.18 9.62 -23.06
C GLY A 92 -7.90 10.74 -22.04
N ARG A 93 -8.14 11.98 -22.39
CA ARG A 93 -7.60 13.14 -21.67
C ARG A 93 -8.02 13.24 -20.21
N LEU A 94 -9.32 13.17 -19.93
CA LEU A 94 -9.81 13.27 -18.56
C LEU A 94 -9.39 12.05 -17.73
N GLY A 95 -9.45 10.86 -18.29
CA GLY A 95 -8.96 9.64 -17.65
C GLY A 95 -7.48 9.70 -17.32
N ALA A 96 -6.64 10.21 -18.23
CA ALA A 96 -5.20 10.38 -18.00
C ALA A 96 -4.92 11.35 -16.82
N GLN A 97 -5.69 12.45 -16.73
CA GLN A 97 -5.58 13.39 -15.61
C GLN A 97 -6.01 12.77 -14.28
N VAL A 98 -7.04 11.93 -14.29
CA VAL A 98 -7.46 11.18 -13.07
C VAL A 98 -6.34 10.24 -12.62
N ILE A 99 -5.74 9.48 -13.52
CA ILE A 99 -4.62 8.57 -13.20
C ILE A 99 -3.46 9.34 -12.54
N SER A 100 -3.08 10.49 -13.12
CA SER A 100 -2.04 11.36 -12.57
C SER A 100 -2.43 11.93 -11.20
N GLY A 101 -3.67 12.42 -11.06
CA GLY A 101 -4.18 12.99 -9.81
C GLY A 101 -4.27 11.97 -8.67
N ILE A 102 -4.68 10.74 -8.97
CA ILE A 102 -4.71 9.65 -7.98
C ILE A 102 -3.28 9.30 -7.54
N GLY A 103 -2.28 9.40 -8.43
CA GLY A 103 -0.87 9.25 -8.07
C GLY A 103 -0.43 10.21 -6.97
N PHE A 104 -0.91 11.45 -6.99
CA PHE A 104 -0.67 12.42 -5.91
C PHE A 104 -1.30 12.00 -4.58
N LEU A 105 -2.55 11.51 -4.59
CA LEU A 105 -3.20 10.98 -3.38
C LEU A 105 -2.47 9.75 -2.84
N GLY A 106 -2.03 8.86 -3.73
CA GLY A 106 -1.22 7.71 -3.37
C GLY A 106 0.10 8.13 -2.71
N ALA A 107 0.80 9.09 -3.29
CA ALA A 107 2.05 9.62 -2.72
C ALA A 107 1.84 10.20 -1.31
N GLY A 108 0.70 10.85 -1.05
CA GLY A 108 0.32 11.34 0.27
C GLY A 108 0.14 10.26 1.34
N SER A 109 0.02 8.99 0.95
CA SER A 109 -0.06 7.86 1.88
C SER A 109 1.31 7.21 2.19
N ILE A 110 2.38 7.67 1.54
CA ILE A 110 3.74 7.18 1.76
C ILE A 110 4.39 8.01 2.87
N ILE A 111 4.75 7.35 3.96
CA ILE A 111 5.33 7.99 5.13
C ILE A 111 6.73 7.41 5.35
N LYS A 112 7.70 8.30 5.59
CA LYS A 112 9.05 7.90 5.99
C LYS A 112 9.25 8.22 7.46
N GLU A 113 9.36 7.18 8.29
CA GLU A 113 9.64 7.32 9.71
C GLU A 113 10.88 6.50 10.07
N LYS A 114 11.78 7.10 10.86
CA LYS A 114 12.97 6.44 11.42
C LYS A 114 13.83 5.65 10.39
N GLY A 115 13.82 6.08 9.12
CA GLY A 115 14.58 5.42 8.04
C GLY A 115 13.79 4.38 7.25
N GLU A 116 12.62 3.97 7.70
CA GLU A 116 11.75 3.03 6.97
C GLU A 116 10.70 3.78 6.13
N VAL A 117 10.36 3.21 4.97
CA VAL A 117 9.35 3.76 4.07
C VAL A 117 8.09 2.89 4.15
N GLY A 118 7.05 3.42 4.77
CA GLY A 118 5.74 2.79 4.86
C GLY A 118 4.76 3.32 3.82
N GLY A 119 3.62 2.62 3.61
CA GLY A 119 2.51 3.10 2.79
C GLY A 119 2.57 2.78 1.30
N LEU A 120 3.66 2.21 0.77
CA LEU A 120 3.82 1.91 -0.67
C LEU A 120 2.68 1.02 -1.22
N THR A 121 2.32 -0.05 -0.52
CA THR A 121 1.21 -0.92 -0.92
C THR A 121 -0.13 -0.18 -0.87
N THR A 122 -0.31 0.74 0.08
CA THR A 122 -1.52 1.58 0.18
C THR A 122 -1.60 2.53 -1.01
N ALA A 123 -0.51 3.19 -1.37
CA ALA A 123 -0.42 4.07 -2.54
C ALA A 123 -0.75 3.34 -3.85
N ALA A 124 -0.15 2.18 -4.07
CA ALA A 124 -0.42 1.33 -5.22
C ALA A 124 -1.89 0.86 -5.26
N GLY A 125 -2.45 0.50 -4.10
CA GLY A 125 -3.85 0.11 -3.98
C GLY A 125 -4.83 1.23 -4.29
N ILE A 126 -4.59 2.46 -3.83
CA ILE A 126 -5.38 3.65 -4.16
C ILE A 126 -5.37 3.86 -5.67
N TRP A 127 -4.19 3.81 -6.30
CA TRP A 127 -4.03 3.98 -7.73
C TRP A 127 -4.78 2.90 -8.53
N ALA A 128 -4.60 1.63 -8.19
CA ALA A 128 -5.26 0.51 -8.86
C ALA A 128 -6.79 0.58 -8.73
N THR A 129 -7.31 0.95 -7.54
CA THR A 129 -8.75 1.11 -7.31
C THR A 129 -9.33 2.26 -8.12
N GLY A 130 -8.58 3.34 -8.29
CA GLY A 130 -8.97 4.43 -9.19
C GLY A 130 -9.07 4.00 -10.65
N CYS A 131 -8.12 3.17 -11.13
CA CYS A 131 -8.19 2.60 -12.48
C CYS A 131 -9.42 1.70 -12.66
N VAL A 132 -9.81 0.92 -11.64
CA VAL A 132 -11.06 0.14 -11.64
C VAL A 132 -12.26 1.07 -11.76
N GLY A 133 -12.27 2.18 -11.03
CA GLY A 133 -13.33 3.20 -11.10
C GLY A 133 -13.48 3.80 -12.50
N LEU A 134 -12.37 4.13 -13.18
CA LEU A 134 -12.39 4.56 -14.58
C LEU A 134 -13.04 3.51 -15.48
N GLY A 135 -12.66 2.24 -15.32
CA GLY A 135 -13.23 1.13 -16.08
C GLY A 135 -14.74 0.99 -15.89
N ILE A 136 -15.23 1.15 -14.66
CA ILE A 136 -16.67 1.12 -14.33
C ILE A 136 -17.37 2.29 -15.00
N GLY A 137 -16.83 3.50 -14.87
CA GLY A 137 -17.41 4.71 -15.44
C GLY A 137 -17.49 4.67 -16.97
N TRP A 138 -16.54 4.02 -17.65
CA TRP A 138 -16.60 3.74 -19.09
C TRP A 138 -17.52 2.56 -19.47
N GLY A 139 -18.04 1.80 -18.47
CA GLY A 139 -18.86 0.62 -18.69
C GLY A 139 -18.07 -0.64 -19.09
N PHE A 140 -16.76 -0.67 -18.84
CA PHE A 140 -15.91 -1.84 -19.06
C PHE A 140 -16.02 -2.83 -17.87
N TYR A 141 -17.25 -3.29 -17.59
CA TYR A 141 -17.57 -4.08 -16.40
C TYR A 141 -16.76 -5.37 -16.30
N ASN A 142 -16.55 -6.09 -17.41
CA ASN A 142 -15.77 -7.32 -17.39
C ASN A 142 -14.33 -7.07 -16.95
N ILE A 143 -13.71 -6.00 -17.47
CA ILE A 143 -12.35 -5.59 -17.08
C ILE A 143 -12.33 -5.19 -15.61
N ALA A 144 -13.28 -4.39 -15.18
CA ALA A 144 -13.35 -3.90 -13.79
C ALA A 144 -13.55 -5.06 -12.78
N ILE A 145 -14.42 -6.03 -13.09
CA ILE A 145 -14.66 -7.20 -12.24
C ILE A 145 -13.40 -8.06 -12.11
N ILE A 146 -12.77 -8.37 -13.24
CA ILE A 146 -11.54 -9.16 -13.22
C ILE A 146 -10.44 -8.41 -12.47
N ALA A 147 -10.26 -7.11 -12.74
CA ALA A 147 -9.26 -6.29 -12.12
C ALA A 147 -9.44 -6.22 -10.59
N ILE A 148 -10.68 -6.02 -10.10
CA ILE A 148 -10.91 -5.94 -8.65
C ILE A 148 -10.63 -7.26 -7.94
N ILE A 149 -10.94 -8.40 -8.57
CA ILE A 149 -10.62 -9.72 -8.04
C ILE A 149 -9.11 -9.87 -7.89
N PHE A 150 -8.33 -9.51 -8.93
CA PHE A 150 -6.88 -9.56 -8.84
C PHE A 150 -6.31 -8.59 -7.81
N VAL A 151 -6.83 -7.37 -7.73
CA VAL A 151 -6.40 -6.40 -6.70
C VAL A 151 -6.60 -6.99 -5.30
N LEU A 152 -7.75 -7.61 -5.03
CA LEU A 152 -8.04 -8.24 -3.74
C LEU A 152 -7.12 -9.44 -3.48
N ILE A 153 -6.89 -10.29 -4.47
CA ILE A 153 -5.96 -11.42 -4.36
C ILE A 153 -4.56 -10.92 -4.02
N ILE A 154 -4.05 -9.93 -4.76
CA ILE A 154 -2.73 -9.34 -4.54
C ILE A 154 -2.62 -8.77 -3.12
N MET A 155 -3.60 -8.01 -2.69
CA MET A 155 -3.57 -7.34 -1.38
C MET A 155 -3.70 -8.31 -0.19
N ILE A 156 -4.40 -9.43 -0.37
CA ILE A 156 -4.67 -10.40 0.70
C ILE A 156 -3.69 -11.57 0.66
N ALA A 157 -3.53 -12.21 -0.50
CA ALA A 157 -2.81 -13.46 -0.63
C ALA A 157 -1.28 -13.28 -0.68
N LEU A 158 -0.78 -12.26 -1.40
CA LEU A 158 0.67 -12.05 -1.51
C LEU A 158 1.32 -11.71 -0.16
N LYS A 159 0.59 -11.11 0.78
CA LYS A 159 1.13 -10.90 2.13
C LYS A 159 1.43 -12.22 2.84
N LYS A 160 0.62 -13.28 2.63
CA LYS A 160 0.89 -14.62 3.19
C LYS A 160 2.11 -15.25 2.52
N VAL A 161 2.25 -15.06 1.20
CA VAL A 161 3.42 -15.54 0.46
C VAL A 161 4.68 -14.82 0.93
N GLU A 162 4.63 -13.50 1.10
CA GLU A 162 5.74 -12.70 1.61
C GLU A 162 6.21 -13.18 3.00
N THR A 163 5.29 -13.47 3.92
CA THR A 163 5.64 -13.98 5.26
C THR A 163 6.21 -15.40 5.25
N VAL A 164 5.90 -16.21 4.23
CA VAL A 164 6.41 -17.59 4.11
C VAL A 164 7.77 -17.61 3.38
N PHE A 165 7.93 -16.80 2.33
CA PHE A 165 9.13 -16.81 1.49
C PHE A 165 10.18 -15.77 1.89
N MET A 166 9.78 -14.65 2.49
CA MET A 166 10.71 -13.65 3.03
C MET A 166 10.82 -13.87 4.54
N LYS A 167 11.90 -14.49 5.00
CA LYS A 167 12.29 -14.43 6.41
C LYS A 167 12.41 -12.96 6.80
N LYS A 168 11.55 -12.53 7.71
CA LYS A 168 11.52 -11.14 8.15
C LYS A 168 12.77 -10.90 8.98
N SER A 169 13.77 -10.29 8.40
CA SER A 169 14.91 -9.78 9.15
C SER A 169 14.41 -8.62 10.04
N SER A 170 14.49 -8.79 11.34
CA SER A 170 14.16 -7.74 12.31
C SER A 170 15.43 -6.98 12.67
N ASN A 171 15.40 -5.66 12.56
CA ASN A 171 16.47 -4.80 13.03
C ASN A 171 16.38 -4.67 14.55
N LEU A 172 17.44 -5.04 15.24
CA LEU A 172 17.57 -4.94 16.68
C LEU A 172 18.58 -3.84 17.02
N ILE A 173 18.27 -3.03 18.00
CA ILE A 173 19.17 -1.99 18.51
C ILE A 173 19.27 -2.15 20.02
N PHE A 174 20.42 -2.56 20.51
CA PHE A 174 20.71 -2.70 21.92
C PHE A 174 21.64 -1.57 22.37
N GLU A 175 21.24 -0.84 23.39
CA GLU A 175 22.05 0.16 24.06
C GLU A 175 22.51 -0.40 25.40
N ILE A 176 23.82 -0.55 25.57
CA ILE A 176 24.46 -1.19 26.74
C ILE A 176 25.30 -0.14 27.47
N GLU A 177 24.96 0.12 28.70
CA GLU A 177 25.71 0.99 29.62
C GLU A 177 26.70 0.16 30.42
N ILE A 178 27.97 0.53 30.41
CA ILE A 178 29.06 -0.22 31.06
C ILE A 178 29.65 0.56 32.23
N ASP A 179 30.34 -0.15 33.14
CA ASP A 179 31.06 0.47 34.26
C ASP A 179 32.30 1.23 33.79
N GLU A 180 32.66 2.32 34.51
CA GLU A 180 33.74 3.24 34.10
C GLU A 180 35.12 2.62 34.02
N ASN A 181 35.36 1.53 34.75
CA ASN A 181 36.68 0.86 34.83
C ASN A 181 36.78 -0.39 33.95
N THR A 182 35.83 -0.63 33.07
CA THR A 182 35.78 -1.88 32.30
C THR A 182 36.45 -1.70 30.92
N GLU A 183 37.20 -2.69 30.50
CA GLU A 183 37.78 -2.70 29.17
C GLU A 183 36.70 -2.97 28.12
N VAL A 184 36.42 -1.96 27.29
CA VAL A 184 35.36 -1.97 26.28
C VAL A 184 35.47 -3.16 25.30
N SER A 185 36.71 -3.61 25.01
CA SER A 185 36.99 -4.74 24.14
C SER A 185 36.46 -6.07 24.70
N GLU A 186 36.57 -6.25 26.02
CA GLU A 186 36.09 -7.46 26.72
C GLU A 186 34.57 -7.55 26.66
N ILE A 187 33.86 -6.45 26.98
CA ILE A 187 32.38 -6.41 26.91
C ILE A 187 31.89 -6.66 25.48
N ILE A 188 32.55 -6.07 24.48
CA ILE A 188 32.16 -6.31 23.08
C ILE A 188 32.30 -7.77 22.72
N SER A 189 33.37 -8.44 23.13
CA SER A 189 33.59 -9.87 22.84
C SER A 189 32.56 -10.77 23.54
N GLU A 190 32.20 -10.45 24.79
CA GLU A 190 31.15 -11.14 25.52
C GLU A 190 29.77 -10.97 24.91
N CYS A 191 29.40 -9.73 24.56
CA CYS A 191 28.14 -9.45 23.87
C CYS A 191 28.06 -10.15 22.51
N TYR A 192 29.19 -10.14 21.77
CA TYR A 192 29.30 -10.81 20.48
C TYR A 192 29.04 -12.32 20.61
N ALA A 193 29.60 -12.97 21.65
CA ALA A 193 29.38 -14.38 21.90
C ALA A 193 27.90 -14.71 22.19
N VAL A 194 27.21 -13.86 22.95
CA VAL A 194 25.75 -14.00 23.22
C VAL A 194 24.93 -13.83 21.94
N PHE A 195 25.22 -12.82 21.14
CA PHE A 195 24.51 -12.57 19.87
C PHE A 195 24.73 -13.70 18.87
N LEU A 196 25.96 -14.23 18.79
CA LEU A 196 26.28 -15.34 17.90
C LEU A 196 25.56 -16.63 18.31
N GLN A 197 25.48 -16.91 19.63
CA GLN A 197 24.74 -18.05 20.15
C GLN A 197 23.22 -17.98 19.86
N LYS A 198 22.70 -16.78 19.73
CA LYS A 198 21.27 -16.51 19.43
C LYS A 198 21.02 -16.23 17.93
N GLU A 199 21.94 -16.56 17.05
CA GLU A 199 21.86 -16.34 15.59
C GLU A 199 21.54 -14.88 15.19
N ILE A 200 22.08 -13.92 15.94
CA ILE A 200 21.94 -12.49 15.68
C ILE A 200 23.19 -11.99 14.97
N ASN A 201 22.99 -11.39 13.79
CA ASN A 201 24.07 -10.80 13.02
C ASN A 201 24.29 -9.34 13.43
N ILE A 202 25.49 -9.01 13.87
CA ILE A 202 25.85 -7.64 14.24
C ILE A 202 26.27 -6.90 12.95
N ASN A 203 25.58 -5.81 12.65
CA ASN A 203 25.86 -4.98 11.48
C ASN A 203 26.83 -3.82 11.80
N LYS A 204 26.67 -3.22 12.99
CA LYS A 204 27.46 -2.06 13.42
C LYS A 204 27.53 -2.00 14.94
N VAL A 205 28.68 -1.55 15.45
CA VAL A 205 28.89 -1.24 16.86
C VAL A 205 29.35 0.22 16.96
N ASP A 206 28.57 1.05 17.61
CA ASP A 206 28.91 2.43 17.89
C ASP A 206 29.28 2.58 19.37
N LYS A 207 30.38 3.32 19.64
CA LYS A 207 30.90 3.53 20.99
C LYS A 207 30.79 4.99 21.35
N ASN A 208 30.09 5.29 22.44
CA ASN A 208 30.07 6.63 23.05
C ASN A 208 30.83 6.59 24.38
N LEU A 209 32.12 6.81 24.31
CA LEU A 209 33.03 6.77 25.47
C LEU A 209 32.75 7.85 26.52
N LYS A 210 32.11 8.96 26.14
CA LYS A 210 31.74 10.04 27.08
C LYS A 210 30.66 9.62 28.08
N ASN A 211 29.75 8.74 27.63
CA ASN A 211 28.61 8.29 28.43
C ASN A 211 28.73 6.80 28.83
N ASN A 212 29.84 6.14 28.52
CA ASN A 212 30.04 4.70 28.73
C ASN A 212 28.94 3.84 28.12
N ILE A 213 28.47 4.21 26.92
CA ILE A 213 27.40 3.53 26.20
C ILE A 213 27.95 2.87 24.94
N ILE A 214 27.60 1.61 24.73
CA ILE A 214 27.86 0.86 23.50
C ILE A 214 26.52 0.55 22.83
N THR A 215 26.36 0.94 21.57
CA THR A 215 25.15 0.67 20.80
C THR A 215 25.45 -0.42 19.74
N PHE A 216 24.74 -1.53 19.84
CA PHE A 216 24.79 -2.63 18.86
C PHE A 216 23.61 -2.51 17.92
N ASN A 217 23.88 -2.34 16.63
CA ASN A 217 22.89 -2.49 15.57
C ASN A 217 23.04 -3.90 14.99
N ALA A 218 22.02 -4.70 15.12
CA ALA A 218 22.03 -6.10 14.74
C ALA A 218 20.80 -6.47 13.93
N THR A 219 20.85 -7.59 13.23
CA THR A 219 19.71 -8.17 12.51
C THR A 219 19.53 -9.62 12.88
N THR A 220 18.30 -10.07 13.02
CA THR A 220 17.95 -11.48 13.20
C THR A 220 16.99 -11.95 12.13
N GLU A 221 17.14 -13.19 11.69
CA GLU A 221 16.22 -13.83 10.74
C GLU A 221 15.08 -14.58 11.45
N GLU A 222 15.18 -14.81 12.76
CA GLU A 222 14.14 -15.46 13.54
C GLU A 222 13.11 -14.47 14.08
N SER A 223 11.87 -14.68 13.70
CA SER A 223 10.70 -13.92 14.19
C SER A 223 10.42 -14.11 15.69
N ASN A 224 11.13 -14.98 16.38
CA ASN A 224 10.84 -15.45 17.73
C ASN A 224 12.04 -15.37 18.69
N ASN A 225 13.08 -14.61 18.34
CA ASN A 225 14.12 -14.34 19.33
C ASN A 225 13.50 -13.58 20.50
N ASN A 226 13.47 -14.23 21.65
CA ASN A 226 12.93 -13.65 22.87
C ASN A 226 13.88 -12.53 23.33
N ILE A 227 13.66 -11.31 22.80
CA ILE A 227 14.47 -10.13 23.08
C ILE A 227 14.64 -9.94 24.59
N ALA A 228 13.59 -10.23 25.36
CA ALA A 228 13.64 -10.17 26.81
C ALA A 228 14.67 -11.15 27.41
N GLU A 229 14.81 -12.34 26.83
CA GLU A 229 15.83 -13.32 27.23
C GLU A 229 17.25 -12.81 26.95
N ILE A 230 17.44 -12.18 25.78
CA ILE A 230 18.73 -11.59 25.40
C ILE A 230 19.11 -10.46 26.35
N VAL A 231 18.16 -9.55 26.62
CA VAL A 231 18.34 -8.46 27.57
C VAL A 231 18.67 -9.02 28.96
N MET A 232 18.00 -10.09 29.40
CA MET A 232 18.27 -10.73 30.69
C MET A 232 19.68 -11.33 30.73
N ILE A 233 20.09 -12.07 29.69
CA ILE A 233 21.44 -12.68 29.62
C ILE A 233 22.52 -11.60 29.63
N LEU A 234 22.36 -10.54 28.84
CA LEU A 234 23.31 -9.42 28.80
C LEU A 234 23.36 -8.67 30.14
N SER A 235 22.21 -8.41 30.76
CA SER A 235 22.14 -7.74 32.05
C SER A 235 22.70 -8.56 33.23
N SER A 236 22.82 -9.89 33.07
CA SER A 236 23.43 -10.77 34.08
C SER A 236 24.95 -10.78 34.05
N LYS A 237 25.57 -10.15 33.05
CA LYS A 237 27.02 -10.08 32.90
C LYS A 237 27.63 -9.07 33.87
N ASN A 238 28.79 -9.43 34.43
CA ASN A 238 29.55 -8.49 35.25
C ASN A 238 29.99 -7.29 34.38
N ASN A 239 30.04 -6.11 35.01
CA ASN A 239 30.45 -4.86 34.36
C ASN A 239 29.43 -4.23 33.37
N ILE A 240 28.21 -4.74 33.27
CA ILE A 240 27.10 -4.13 32.55
C ILE A 240 26.12 -3.51 33.55
N LYS A 241 25.94 -2.19 33.51
CA LYS A 241 25.00 -1.46 34.38
C LYS A 241 23.56 -1.60 33.93
N SER A 242 23.31 -1.41 32.64
CA SER A 242 21.98 -1.51 32.08
C SER A 242 22.01 -1.93 30.61
N VAL A 243 20.95 -2.63 30.18
CA VAL A 243 20.72 -2.96 28.77
C VAL A 243 19.34 -2.47 28.40
N LYS A 244 19.25 -1.66 27.36
CA LYS A 244 17.99 -1.14 26.82
C LYS A 244 17.79 -1.66 25.41
N ASP A 245 16.60 -2.19 25.15
CA ASP A 245 16.14 -2.48 23.79
C ASP A 245 15.55 -1.21 23.19
N MET A 246 16.16 -0.73 22.12
CA MET A 246 15.74 0.42 21.33
C MET A 246 15.16 -0.02 19.97
N SER A 247 14.90 -1.33 19.81
CA SER A 247 14.30 -1.90 18.59
C SER A 247 12.88 -1.35 18.38
N ILE A 248 12.49 -1.17 17.13
CA ILE A 248 11.22 -0.52 16.73
C ILE A 248 10.30 -1.56 16.06
#